data_484863bbe2c47a06d4f2c7a4943c6100
#
_entry.id   484863bbe2c47a06d4f2c7a4943c6100
#
_cell.length_a   1.000
_cell.length_b   1.000
_cell.length_c   1.000
_cell.angle_alpha   90.00
_cell.angle_beta   90.00
_cell.angle_gamma   90.00
#
_symmetry.space_group_name_H-M   'P 1'
#
loop_
_entity.id
_entity.type
_entity.pdbx_description
1 polymer ?
#
loop_
_entity_poly.entity_id
_entity_poly.type
_entity_poly.pdbx_seq_one_letter_code
_entity_poly.pdbx_strand_id
1 'polypeptide(L)'
;MNVQRTFNRRTLLTGTVALGTVGLLAACGGSKDDKAGGKAATNAEDLVNNLQINKQDYSSLKKGGELKLSVSALGPDFNTMTQSGYTSSNLEAVGGCNIPATMGFYNLDPAGEDSMNKDFCLEYKVETKDGVQTAEYKINPKAVFNDGTPVDVEAVKAYWEIYKGGGDSGYSIIPNPFWGQIESIEAVDGDKFHVKITMATPYYLSEVIGTYAAHPALIDKELFNTGFVDKPLDKYWSGPYKVGNWNSSEKTLTLVPNDKWWGEKKPLLDRIVWRQMDPDSYRAGFKNGELDAITFVGAATYNTVKGQSGTDIRTGQRTNVDNLQFNATRVTDLALRRATFAATDREQLAKVIYSQIGWEEPMPGSMLAMPFQKGYEDNVPKNSGADAAKKILEEAGYTMSGEYYQKDGKTAGFAITTFGSDATTNAKFQNLEQQLKKAGIKVTNDNQPDANYNSVAGTKSYECLFNSWGVGANLADSAQYFYTKDINNGVGDDEIDKLVAKISETESKDEQIKLANQVEKLHMEKVAIYLPYANGPEYTAAKSKLANYGPSLFRTTYTNAEYWVNVGWQE
;
A
#
# COMPACT_ATOMS: atom_id res chain seq x y z
N MET A 1 13.51 8.39 -33.28
CA MET A 1 13.67 9.71 -32.61
C MET A 1 14.29 9.43 -31.25
N ASN A 2 15.53 9.93 -31.01
CA ASN A 2 16.19 9.74 -29.73
C ASN A 2 15.48 10.58 -28.66
N VAL A 3 14.75 9.97 -27.76
CA VAL A 3 14.22 10.63 -26.57
C VAL A 3 15.18 10.32 -25.42
N GLN A 4 16.17 11.22 -25.24
CA GLN A 4 16.97 11.24 -24.03
C GLN A 4 16.10 11.82 -22.90
N ARG A 5 15.63 11.00 -21.98
CA ARG A 5 14.97 11.47 -20.75
C ARG A 5 16.00 11.52 -19.63
N THR A 6 16.63 12.64 -19.46
CA THR A 6 17.38 12.99 -18.26
C THR A 6 16.40 13.55 -17.23
N PHE A 7 16.42 13.04 -16.00
CA PHE A 7 15.72 13.62 -14.87
C PHE A 7 16.18 15.08 -14.68
N ASN A 8 15.39 16.02 -15.16
CA ASN A 8 15.71 17.43 -15.10
C ASN A 8 15.05 18.11 -13.90
N ARG A 9 15.87 18.49 -12.92
CA ARG A 9 15.53 19.28 -11.73
C ARG A 9 15.10 20.73 -12.04
N ARG A 10 14.40 21.03 -13.12
CA ARG A 10 14.03 22.42 -13.44
C ARG A 10 12.67 22.52 -14.12
N THR A 11 11.62 22.42 -13.34
CA THR A 11 10.34 23.09 -13.70
C THR A 11 9.54 23.42 -12.45
N LEU A 12 10.13 24.11 -11.50
CA LEU A 12 9.41 24.86 -10.47
C LEU A 12 10.27 26.08 -10.15
N LEU A 13 9.94 27.19 -10.78
CA LEU A 13 10.20 28.58 -10.37
C LEU A 13 10.39 29.49 -11.61
N THR A 14 9.28 29.94 -12.20
CA THR A 14 9.19 31.28 -12.78
C THR A 14 7.74 31.74 -12.73
N GLY A 15 7.37 32.35 -11.64
CA GLY A 15 6.16 33.16 -11.46
C GLY A 15 6.49 34.28 -10.50
N THR A 16 6.57 35.46 -11.05
CA THR A 16 7.08 36.73 -10.56
C THR A 16 6.55 37.13 -9.17
N VAL A 17 7.48 37.55 -8.34
CA VAL A 17 7.32 38.18 -7.04
C VAL A 17 6.54 39.52 -7.16
N ALA A 18 5.48 39.67 -6.39
CA ALA A 18 5.02 40.97 -5.92
C ALA A 18 5.12 40.99 -4.39
N LEU A 19 6.03 41.81 -3.90
CA LEU A 19 6.25 42.09 -2.50
C LEU A 19 5.01 42.68 -1.85
N GLY A 20 4.58 42.08 -0.76
CA GLY A 20 3.65 42.63 0.19
C GLY A 20 3.97 42.13 1.58
N THR A 21 4.81 42.89 2.29
CA THR A 21 5.04 42.76 3.73
C THR A 21 3.75 42.95 4.51
N VAL A 22 3.35 42.00 5.37
CA VAL A 22 2.68 42.29 6.66
C VAL A 22 2.75 41.06 7.58
N GLY A 23 3.41 41.20 8.72
CA GLY A 23 2.87 40.88 10.04
C GLY A 23 2.89 39.42 10.50
N LEU A 24 4.00 39.01 11.13
CA LEU A 24 3.96 38.02 12.22
C LEU A 24 3.01 38.50 13.31
N LEU A 25 1.93 37.78 13.54
CA LEU A 25 1.23 37.79 14.82
C LEU A 25 0.93 36.34 15.22
N ALA A 26 1.68 35.89 16.22
CA ALA A 26 1.27 34.77 17.04
C ALA A 26 -0.10 35.08 17.63
N ALA A 27 -1.09 34.27 17.33
CA ALA A 27 -2.36 34.26 18.00
C ALA A 27 -2.60 32.88 18.62
N CYS A 28 -2.18 32.73 19.86
CA CYS A 28 -2.86 31.86 20.79
C CYS A 28 -4.29 32.41 20.98
N GLY A 29 -5.27 31.70 20.48
CA GLY A 29 -6.67 32.06 20.64
C GLY A 29 -7.54 30.87 20.31
N GLY A 30 -7.91 30.11 21.37
CA GLY A 30 -8.85 29.01 21.23
C GLY A 30 -10.19 29.52 20.67
N SER A 31 -10.67 28.89 19.63
CA SER A 31 -12.09 28.86 19.28
C SER A 31 -12.49 27.39 19.07
N LYS A 32 -13.52 27.06 19.83
CA LYS A 32 -14.21 25.79 19.81
C LYS A 32 -14.87 25.61 18.43
N ASP A 33 -14.29 24.73 17.64
CA ASP A 33 -15.02 23.92 16.67
C ASP A 33 -14.24 22.59 16.59
N ASP A 34 -14.58 21.69 17.52
CA ASP A 34 -14.09 20.31 17.57
C ASP A 34 -14.70 19.48 16.43
N LYS A 35 -14.39 19.83 15.18
CA LYS A 35 -14.49 18.88 14.07
C LYS A 35 -13.18 18.08 14.04
N ALA A 36 -13.26 16.89 14.55
CA ALA A 36 -12.17 15.97 14.73
C ALA A 36 -11.51 15.49 13.41
N GLY A 37 -12.16 15.70 12.28
CA GLY A 37 -11.69 15.31 10.97
C GLY A 37 -10.73 16.34 10.37
N GLY A 38 -9.54 15.91 9.97
CA GLY A 38 -8.75 16.66 9.00
C GLY A 38 -9.56 16.90 7.72
N LYS A 39 -9.03 17.70 6.80
CA LYS A 39 -9.68 17.97 5.51
C LYS A 39 -9.26 16.91 4.50
N ALA A 40 -10.23 16.28 3.82
CA ALA A 40 -9.94 15.36 2.73
C ALA A 40 -9.23 16.09 1.57
N ALA A 41 -8.29 15.41 0.94
CA ALA A 41 -7.59 15.90 -0.24
C ALA A 41 -8.52 15.89 -1.45
N THR A 42 -8.46 16.94 -2.26
CA THR A 42 -9.18 17.06 -3.54
C THR A 42 -8.24 17.02 -4.75
N ASN A 43 -6.93 17.11 -4.52
CA ASN A 43 -5.86 17.02 -5.50
C ASN A 43 -4.56 16.58 -4.81
N ALA A 44 -3.52 16.28 -5.58
CA ALA A 44 -2.24 15.80 -5.07
C ALA A 44 -1.51 16.81 -4.15
N GLU A 45 -1.68 18.11 -4.38
CA GLU A 45 -1.10 19.16 -3.53
C GLU A 45 -1.78 19.18 -2.14
N ASP A 46 -3.11 19.08 -2.10
CA ASP A 46 -3.86 18.94 -0.85
C ASP A 46 -3.43 17.72 -0.06
N LEU A 47 -3.13 16.59 -0.75
CA LEU A 47 -2.69 15.36 -0.11
C LEU A 47 -1.45 15.58 0.75
N VAL A 48 -0.45 16.26 0.20
CA VAL A 48 0.81 16.57 0.90
C VAL A 48 0.62 17.67 1.96
N ASN A 49 -0.14 18.74 1.62
CA ASN A 49 -0.32 19.87 2.52
C ASN A 49 -1.18 19.52 3.75
N ASN A 50 -2.09 18.57 3.62
CA ASN A 50 -2.94 18.11 4.73
C ASN A 50 -2.24 17.05 5.60
N LEU A 51 -1.06 16.54 5.20
CA LEU A 51 -0.33 15.53 5.94
C LEU A 51 0.33 16.12 7.20
N GLN A 52 -0.06 15.61 8.35
CA GLN A 52 0.45 16.06 9.66
C GLN A 52 1.46 15.06 10.19
N ILE A 53 2.74 15.41 10.20
CA ILE A 53 3.83 14.56 10.68
C ILE A 53 4.72 15.25 11.73
N ASN A 54 4.36 16.46 12.20
CA ASN A 54 5.24 17.33 12.99
C ASN A 54 6.60 17.50 12.29
N LYS A 55 6.56 18.07 11.08
CA LYS A 55 7.72 18.24 10.20
C LYS A 55 8.78 19.16 10.83
N GLN A 56 10.00 18.64 10.98
CA GLN A 56 11.16 19.35 11.52
C GLN A 56 12.39 19.09 10.65
N ASP A 57 13.31 20.03 10.65
CA ASP A 57 14.61 19.84 10.00
C ASP A 57 15.44 18.79 10.75
N TYR A 58 16.07 17.87 10.01
CA TYR A 58 16.92 16.82 10.59
C TYR A 58 17.97 17.36 11.57
N SER A 59 18.60 18.50 11.24
CA SER A 59 19.64 19.13 12.06
C SER A 59 19.14 19.72 13.39
N SER A 60 17.82 19.96 13.52
CA SER A 60 17.19 20.50 14.73
C SER A 60 16.76 19.43 15.73
N LEU A 61 16.89 18.16 15.36
CA LEU A 61 16.43 17.06 16.19
C LEU A 61 17.52 16.54 17.10
N LYS A 62 17.08 16.09 18.27
CA LYS A 62 17.94 15.46 19.27
C LYS A 62 18.52 14.15 18.75
N LYS A 63 19.82 13.93 19.00
CA LYS A 63 20.43 12.60 18.83
C LYS A 63 20.12 11.73 20.02
N GLY A 64 19.81 10.47 19.75
CA GLY A 64 19.50 9.48 20.77
C GLY A 64 18.01 9.39 21.11
N GLY A 65 17.72 8.54 22.07
CA GLY A 65 16.37 8.23 22.52
C GLY A 65 15.78 6.97 21.89
N GLU A 66 14.66 6.57 22.44
CA GLU A 66 13.93 5.36 22.06
C GLU A 66 12.59 5.73 21.42
N LEU A 67 12.14 4.97 20.46
CA LEU A 67 10.81 5.05 19.86
C LEU A 67 10.10 3.70 20.02
N LYS A 68 8.94 3.70 20.68
CA LYS A 68 8.14 2.51 20.96
C LYS A 68 6.87 2.51 20.13
N LEU A 69 6.73 1.51 19.30
CA LEU A 69 5.63 1.36 18.33
C LEU A 69 4.98 -0.02 18.44
N SER A 70 3.82 -0.16 17.84
CA SER A 70 3.12 -1.45 17.73
C SER A 70 2.70 -1.76 16.32
N VAL A 71 2.61 -3.05 16.01
CA VAL A 71 2.00 -3.61 14.80
C VAL A 71 1.05 -4.73 15.17
N SER A 72 0.09 -5.03 14.29
CA SER A 72 -0.91 -6.08 14.53
C SER A 72 -0.36 -7.50 14.45
N ALA A 73 0.68 -7.71 13.64
CA ALA A 73 1.37 -8.99 13.49
C ALA A 73 2.87 -8.75 13.28
N LEU A 74 3.73 -9.63 13.83
CA LEU A 74 5.17 -9.53 13.69
C LEU A 74 5.76 -10.92 13.48
N GLY A 75 6.42 -11.14 12.37
CA GLY A 75 6.85 -12.47 11.95
C GLY A 75 5.65 -13.39 11.63
N PRO A 76 5.79 -14.73 11.71
CA PRO A 76 7.08 -15.40 11.98
C PRO A 76 8.11 -15.33 10.86
N ASP A 77 7.67 -15.13 9.59
CA ASP A 77 8.59 -15.00 8.46
C ASP A 77 9.02 -13.55 8.29
N PHE A 78 10.32 -13.29 8.45
CA PHE A 78 10.91 -11.97 8.29
C PHE A 78 11.51 -11.72 6.91
N ASN A 79 11.40 -12.68 5.98
CA ASN A 79 11.77 -12.45 4.60
C ASN A 79 10.66 -11.68 3.87
N THR A 80 10.80 -10.36 3.78
CA THR A 80 9.82 -9.50 3.11
C THR A 80 9.68 -9.74 1.60
N MET A 81 10.50 -10.63 1.02
CA MET A 81 10.39 -11.04 -0.39
C MET A 81 9.48 -12.27 -0.57
N THR A 82 9.18 -13.02 0.50
CA THR A 82 8.26 -14.17 0.43
C THR A 82 6.81 -13.74 0.53
N GLN A 83 5.89 -14.56 0.03
CA GLN A 83 4.46 -14.34 0.16
C GLN A 83 4.00 -14.28 1.64
N SER A 84 4.58 -15.09 2.52
CA SER A 84 4.26 -15.11 3.95
C SER A 84 4.88 -13.94 4.71
N GLY A 85 6.04 -13.46 4.31
CA GLY A 85 6.75 -12.35 4.94
C GLY A 85 6.34 -10.97 4.41
N TYR A 86 5.76 -10.88 3.21
CA TYR A 86 5.30 -9.63 2.60
C TYR A 86 3.96 -9.17 3.21
N THR A 87 3.99 -8.83 4.48
CA THR A 87 2.82 -8.28 5.20
C THR A 87 3.06 -6.80 5.52
N SER A 88 1.98 -6.01 5.59
CA SER A 88 2.09 -4.59 5.93
C SER A 88 2.82 -4.38 7.26
N SER A 89 2.55 -5.21 8.27
CA SER A 89 3.21 -5.12 9.58
C SER A 89 4.71 -5.42 9.53
N ASN A 90 5.13 -6.45 8.79
CA ASN A 90 6.56 -6.76 8.63
C ASN A 90 7.27 -5.68 7.81
N LEU A 91 6.65 -5.20 6.72
CA LEU A 91 7.21 -4.14 5.89
C LEU A 91 7.40 -2.85 6.70
N GLU A 92 6.45 -2.49 7.55
CA GLU A 92 6.57 -1.34 8.44
C GLU A 92 7.68 -1.53 9.48
N ALA A 93 7.79 -2.72 10.06
CA ALA A 93 8.77 -2.99 11.11
C ALA A 93 10.21 -3.15 10.58
N VAL A 94 10.41 -3.83 9.44
CA VAL A 94 11.77 -4.15 8.94
C VAL A 94 12.08 -3.63 7.54
N GLY A 95 11.12 -3.01 6.85
CA GLY A 95 11.34 -2.50 5.47
C GLY A 95 12.51 -1.51 5.39
N GLY A 96 12.65 -0.61 6.37
CA GLY A 96 13.78 0.31 6.47
C GLY A 96 15.12 -0.34 6.83
N CYS A 97 15.14 -1.63 7.20
CA CYS A 97 16.37 -2.39 7.45
C CYS A 97 16.87 -3.12 6.19
N ASN A 98 16.01 -3.31 5.17
CA ASN A 98 16.34 -4.03 3.94
C ASN A 98 15.88 -3.24 2.71
N ILE A 99 16.44 -2.06 2.52
CA ILE A 99 16.08 -1.11 1.45
C ILE A 99 16.19 -1.74 0.06
N PRO A 100 17.31 -2.39 -0.35
CA PRO A 100 17.46 -2.90 -1.71
C PRO A 100 16.41 -3.90 -2.14
N ALA A 101 15.95 -4.76 -1.22
CA ALA A 101 14.96 -5.79 -1.53
C ALA A 101 13.51 -5.32 -1.35
N THR A 102 13.27 -4.31 -0.51
CA THR A 102 11.91 -3.85 -0.16
C THR A 102 11.49 -2.64 -0.99
N MET A 103 12.39 -1.67 -1.14
CA MET A 103 12.13 -0.39 -1.81
C MET A 103 12.82 -0.28 -3.17
N GLY A 104 13.90 -1.06 -3.41
CA GLY A 104 14.81 -0.83 -4.52
C GLY A 104 15.71 0.40 -4.28
N PHE A 105 16.32 0.91 -5.35
CA PHE A 105 17.23 2.06 -5.30
C PHE A 105 16.53 3.39 -5.55
N TYR A 106 15.25 3.50 -5.23
CA TYR A 106 14.46 4.72 -5.39
C TYR A 106 13.66 5.03 -4.12
N ASN A 107 13.19 6.25 -4.02
CA ASN A 107 12.27 6.70 -2.99
C ASN A 107 10.95 7.11 -3.64
N LEU A 108 9.85 6.82 -2.97
CA LEU A 108 8.53 7.35 -3.28
C LEU A 108 8.21 8.44 -2.25
N ASP A 109 7.94 9.65 -2.71
CA ASP A 109 7.61 10.75 -1.83
C ASP A 109 6.12 10.77 -1.42
N PRO A 110 5.69 11.62 -0.47
CA PRO A 110 4.29 11.72 -0.10
C PRO A 110 3.33 12.18 -1.22
N ALA A 111 3.82 12.75 -2.31
CA ALA A 111 3.01 13.06 -3.49
C ALA A 111 2.85 11.87 -4.44
N GLY A 112 3.60 10.78 -4.21
CA GLY A 112 3.66 9.63 -5.09
C GLY A 112 4.65 9.77 -6.24
N GLU A 113 5.63 10.69 -6.13
CA GLU A 113 6.65 10.89 -7.14
C GLU A 113 7.92 10.09 -6.83
N ASP A 114 8.43 9.38 -7.83
CA ASP A 114 9.66 8.60 -7.73
C ASP A 114 10.91 9.48 -7.82
N SER A 115 11.92 9.14 -7.03
CA SER A 115 13.26 9.73 -7.14
C SER A 115 14.34 8.70 -6.83
N MET A 116 15.52 8.81 -7.47
CA MET A 116 16.62 7.90 -7.16
C MET A 116 17.15 8.15 -5.75
N ASN A 117 17.26 7.08 -4.98
CA ASN A 117 17.93 7.10 -3.69
C ASN A 117 19.44 7.19 -3.88
N LYS A 118 20.02 8.36 -3.64
CA LYS A 118 21.45 8.66 -3.87
C LYS A 118 22.39 7.88 -2.95
N ASP A 119 21.90 7.32 -1.85
CA ASP A 119 22.69 6.42 -1.02
C ASP A 119 22.98 5.10 -1.72
N PHE A 120 22.09 4.63 -2.62
CA PHE A 120 22.25 3.38 -3.39
C PHE A 120 22.54 3.61 -4.88
N CYS A 121 21.88 4.57 -5.54
CA CYS A 121 21.96 4.78 -6.98
C CYS A 121 22.44 6.19 -7.32
N LEU A 122 23.67 6.30 -7.85
CA LEU A 122 24.31 7.57 -8.16
C LEU A 122 23.83 8.16 -9.49
N GLU A 123 23.67 7.31 -10.49
CA GLU A 123 23.24 7.66 -11.84
C GLU A 123 22.21 6.64 -12.31
N TYR A 124 21.19 7.08 -13.06
CA TYR A 124 20.16 6.21 -13.61
C TYR A 124 19.65 6.76 -14.95
N LYS A 125 19.49 5.89 -15.95
CA LYS A 125 19.03 6.23 -17.27
C LYS A 125 18.24 5.07 -17.86
N VAL A 126 17.10 5.37 -18.50
CA VAL A 126 16.35 4.43 -19.32
C VAL A 126 16.30 4.97 -20.75
N GLU A 127 16.56 4.11 -21.72
CA GLU A 127 16.46 4.42 -23.15
C GLU A 127 15.75 3.30 -23.89
N THR A 128 14.94 3.67 -24.87
CA THR A 128 14.43 2.74 -25.88
C THR A 128 15.00 3.15 -27.25
N LYS A 129 15.77 2.26 -27.87
CA LYS A 129 16.37 2.48 -29.17
C LYS A 129 16.12 1.26 -30.07
N ASP A 130 15.60 1.51 -31.26
CA ASP A 130 15.30 0.46 -32.26
C ASP A 130 14.42 -0.68 -31.69
N GLY A 131 13.50 -0.34 -30.76
CA GLY A 131 12.61 -1.28 -30.10
C GLY A 131 13.22 -2.03 -28.90
N VAL A 132 14.49 -1.82 -28.60
CA VAL A 132 15.16 -2.40 -27.41
C VAL A 132 15.19 -1.37 -26.30
N GLN A 133 14.60 -1.71 -25.16
CA GLN A 133 14.66 -0.87 -23.97
C GLN A 133 15.80 -1.33 -23.05
N THR A 134 16.58 -0.38 -22.56
CA THR A 134 17.65 -0.63 -21.61
C THR A 134 17.56 0.33 -20.42
N ALA A 135 17.86 -0.18 -19.22
CA ALA A 135 18.13 0.64 -18.04
C ALA A 135 19.61 0.52 -17.67
N GLU A 136 20.27 1.64 -17.45
CA GLU A 136 21.68 1.70 -17.07
C GLU A 136 21.84 2.59 -15.85
N TYR A 137 22.54 2.09 -14.83
CA TYR A 137 22.71 2.81 -13.57
C TYR A 137 23.99 2.44 -12.82
N LYS A 138 24.45 3.39 -11.99
CA LYS A 138 25.61 3.21 -11.13
C LYS A 138 25.20 3.04 -9.68
N ILE A 139 25.51 1.89 -9.11
CA ILE A 139 25.35 1.61 -7.68
C ILE A 139 26.46 2.34 -6.91
N ASN A 140 26.13 2.88 -5.75
CA ASN A 140 27.11 3.47 -4.86
C ASN A 140 28.09 2.39 -4.35
N PRO A 141 29.40 2.46 -4.65
CA PRO A 141 30.36 1.43 -4.25
C PRO A 141 30.54 1.29 -2.74
N LYS A 142 29.98 2.20 -1.94
CA LYS A 142 29.93 2.08 -0.47
C LYS A 142 28.78 1.20 0.01
N ALA A 143 27.82 0.89 -0.86
CA ALA A 143 26.65 0.09 -0.51
C ALA A 143 27.05 -1.35 -0.20
N VAL A 144 26.73 -1.80 1.01
CA VAL A 144 27.03 -3.15 1.49
C VAL A 144 25.86 -3.74 2.28
N PHE A 145 25.75 -5.06 2.26
CA PHE A 145 24.92 -5.78 3.20
C PHE A 145 25.57 -5.81 4.61
N ASN A 146 24.80 -6.16 5.63
CA ASN A 146 25.28 -6.12 7.01
C ASN A 146 26.41 -7.12 7.31
N ASP A 147 26.61 -8.13 6.49
CA ASP A 147 27.79 -9.02 6.59
C ASP A 147 29.04 -8.44 5.88
N GLY A 148 28.88 -7.37 5.09
CA GLY A 148 29.94 -6.72 4.32
C GLY A 148 29.98 -7.10 2.84
N THR A 149 29.10 -7.98 2.38
CA THR A 149 28.96 -8.30 0.95
C THR A 149 28.54 -7.03 0.20
N PRO A 150 29.19 -6.67 -0.92
CA PRO A 150 28.80 -5.49 -1.70
C PRO A 150 27.38 -5.61 -2.27
N VAL A 151 26.67 -4.48 -2.34
CA VAL A 151 25.46 -4.35 -3.17
C VAL A 151 25.94 -3.97 -4.57
N ASP A 152 26.04 -4.94 -5.46
CA ASP A 152 26.58 -4.80 -6.82
C ASP A 152 25.72 -5.55 -7.85
N VAL A 153 26.20 -5.71 -9.07
CA VAL A 153 25.48 -6.40 -10.15
C VAL A 153 25.06 -7.83 -9.77
N GLU A 154 25.83 -8.53 -8.95
CA GLU A 154 25.48 -9.88 -8.52
C GLU A 154 24.29 -9.88 -7.53
N ALA A 155 24.16 -8.83 -6.72
CA ALA A 155 22.98 -8.65 -5.88
C ALA A 155 21.71 -8.32 -6.70
N VAL A 156 21.83 -7.58 -7.79
CA VAL A 156 20.73 -7.32 -8.74
C VAL A 156 20.35 -8.60 -9.48
N LYS A 157 21.33 -9.37 -9.94
CA LYS A 157 21.09 -10.69 -10.57
C LYS A 157 20.42 -11.66 -9.60
N ALA A 158 20.82 -11.66 -8.34
CA ALA A 158 20.20 -12.53 -7.32
C ALA A 158 18.70 -12.22 -7.14
N TYR A 159 18.32 -10.94 -7.11
CA TYR A 159 16.92 -10.56 -7.07
C TYR A 159 16.17 -11.03 -8.32
N TRP A 160 16.73 -10.78 -9.50
CA TRP A 160 16.15 -11.23 -10.76
C TRP A 160 16.00 -12.76 -10.82
N GLU A 161 17.03 -13.53 -10.41
CA GLU A 161 17.00 -14.99 -10.37
C GLU A 161 15.85 -15.53 -9.54
N ILE A 162 15.58 -14.90 -8.39
CA ILE A 162 14.49 -15.27 -7.50
C ILE A 162 13.12 -15.05 -8.16
N TYR A 163 12.95 -13.95 -8.91
CA TYR A 163 11.63 -13.55 -9.42
C TYR A 163 11.35 -13.93 -10.88
N LYS A 164 12.37 -14.12 -11.73
CA LYS A 164 12.20 -14.33 -13.18
C LYS A 164 11.36 -15.54 -13.57
N GLY A 165 11.35 -16.57 -12.73
CA GLY A 165 10.60 -17.82 -12.98
C GLY A 165 9.14 -17.76 -12.49
N GLY A 166 8.71 -16.64 -11.91
CA GLY A 166 7.34 -16.50 -11.38
C GLY A 166 6.97 -17.59 -10.37
N GLY A 167 5.73 -18.05 -10.38
CA GLY A 167 5.21 -19.05 -9.46
C GLY A 167 5.90 -20.43 -9.57
N ASP A 168 6.48 -20.77 -10.70
CA ASP A 168 7.15 -22.04 -10.95
C ASP A 168 8.65 -22.04 -10.57
N SER A 169 9.14 -20.91 -10.07
CA SER A 169 10.56 -20.73 -9.70
C SER A 169 11.04 -21.64 -8.55
N GLY A 170 10.10 -22.11 -7.72
CA GLY A 170 10.36 -22.82 -6.47
C GLY A 170 10.73 -21.91 -5.30
N TYR A 171 10.65 -20.59 -5.48
CA TYR A 171 10.69 -19.60 -4.42
C TYR A 171 9.25 -19.22 -4.00
N SER A 172 8.99 -19.09 -2.70
CA SER A 172 7.69 -18.71 -2.15
C SER A 172 7.43 -17.19 -2.32
N ILE A 173 7.45 -16.70 -3.54
CA ILE A 173 7.28 -15.28 -3.87
C ILE A 173 5.83 -14.94 -4.24
N ILE A 174 5.50 -13.65 -4.24
CA ILE A 174 4.36 -13.12 -4.99
C ILE A 174 4.85 -12.89 -6.42
N PRO A 175 4.34 -13.63 -7.41
CA PRO A 175 4.80 -13.50 -8.79
C PRO A 175 4.58 -12.08 -9.32
N ASN A 176 5.58 -11.57 -10.05
CA ASN A 176 5.46 -10.33 -10.80
C ASN A 176 5.98 -10.56 -12.22
N PRO A 177 5.11 -10.50 -13.24
CA PRO A 177 5.46 -10.78 -14.64
C PRO A 177 6.58 -9.89 -15.21
N PHE A 178 6.79 -8.72 -14.64
CA PHE A 178 7.87 -7.79 -15.03
C PHE A 178 9.24 -8.47 -15.09
N TRP A 179 9.58 -9.28 -14.06
CA TRP A 179 10.91 -9.90 -13.95
C TRP A 179 11.19 -10.92 -15.04
N GLY A 180 10.16 -11.55 -15.58
CA GLY A 180 10.25 -12.46 -16.73
C GLY A 180 10.51 -11.74 -18.06
N GLN A 181 10.35 -10.42 -18.13
CA GLN A 181 10.58 -9.62 -19.32
C GLN A 181 12.02 -9.09 -19.43
N ILE A 182 12.86 -9.32 -18.44
CA ILE A 182 14.28 -8.96 -18.49
C ILE A 182 15.02 -10.04 -19.29
N GLU A 183 15.74 -9.64 -20.34
CA GLU A 183 16.57 -10.50 -21.18
C GLU A 183 17.94 -10.74 -20.54
N SER A 184 18.59 -9.66 -20.07
CA SER A 184 19.92 -9.76 -19.45
C SER A 184 20.16 -8.66 -18.40
N ILE A 185 21.06 -8.99 -17.45
CA ILE A 185 21.63 -8.06 -16.48
C ILE A 185 23.15 -8.23 -16.51
N GLU A 186 23.87 -7.16 -16.81
CA GLU A 186 25.30 -7.18 -17.05
C GLU A 186 26.04 -6.05 -16.36
N ALA A 187 27.32 -6.27 -16.07
CA ALA A 187 28.25 -5.20 -15.67
C ALA A 187 28.75 -4.47 -16.91
N VAL A 188 28.70 -3.16 -16.92
CA VAL A 188 29.22 -2.33 -18.02
C VAL A 188 30.74 -2.25 -17.89
N ASP A 189 31.46 -2.56 -18.95
CA ASP A 189 32.94 -2.51 -19.02
C ASP A 189 33.66 -3.26 -17.86
N GLY A 190 32.99 -4.27 -17.28
CA GLY A 190 33.52 -5.03 -16.15
C GLY A 190 33.46 -4.34 -14.80
N ASP A 191 32.88 -3.13 -14.72
CA ASP A 191 32.59 -2.46 -13.45
C ASP A 191 31.35 -3.07 -12.78
N LYS A 192 31.55 -3.83 -11.71
CA LYS A 192 30.47 -4.50 -10.98
C LYS A 192 29.44 -3.56 -10.35
N PHE A 193 29.76 -2.28 -10.20
CA PHE A 193 28.82 -1.25 -9.70
C PHE A 193 28.11 -0.50 -10.83
N HIS A 194 28.45 -0.75 -12.08
CA HIS A 194 27.81 -0.16 -13.24
C HIS A 194 26.94 -1.24 -13.93
N VAL A 195 25.64 -1.16 -13.76
CA VAL A 195 24.67 -2.19 -14.18
C VAL A 195 23.95 -1.74 -15.44
N LYS A 196 23.82 -2.67 -16.40
CA LYS A 196 22.95 -2.53 -17.56
C LYS A 196 21.93 -3.66 -17.57
N ILE A 197 20.66 -3.31 -17.70
CA ILE A 197 19.53 -4.23 -17.88
C ILE A 197 19.02 -4.07 -19.30
N THR A 198 18.83 -5.17 -20.00
CA THR A 198 18.18 -5.22 -21.31
C THR A 198 16.82 -5.90 -21.17
N MET A 199 15.78 -5.28 -21.69
CA MET A 199 14.42 -5.81 -21.69
C MET A 199 14.17 -6.62 -22.98
N ALA A 200 13.57 -7.81 -22.85
CA ALA A 200 13.11 -8.62 -24.00
C ALA A 200 11.98 -7.90 -24.78
N THR A 201 11.11 -7.21 -24.03
CA THR A 201 10.08 -6.30 -24.56
C THR A 201 10.09 -5.01 -23.77
N PRO A 202 9.86 -3.84 -24.39
CA PRO A 202 9.79 -2.59 -23.66
C PRO A 202 8.68 -2.61 -22.60
N TYR A 203 8.98 -2.10 -21.41
CA TYR A 203 8.07 -2.00 -20.29
C TYR A 203 7.94 -0.53 -19.85
N TYR A 204 6.76 0.06 -20.01
CA TYR A 204 6.54 1.48 -19.83
C TYR A 204 5.71 1.85 -18.58
N LEU A 205 5.32 0.86 -17.76
CA LEU A 205 4.56 1.13 -16.53
C LEU A 205 5.39 1.79 -15.44
N SER A 206 6.69 1.54 -15.39
CA SER A 206 7.60 2.16 -14.44
C SER A 206 8.71 2.93 -15.14
N GLU A 207 9.08 4.07 -14.59
CA GLU A 207 10.29 4.82 -14.98
C GLU A 207 11.54 4.28 -14.28
N VAL A 208 11.34 3.39 -13.28
CA VAL A 208 12.40 2.76 -12.49
C VAL A 208 12.42 1.26 -12.81
N ILE A 209 13.38 0.85 -13.63
CA ILE A 209 13.49 -0.54 -14.14
C ILE A 209 14.60 -1.27 -13.39
N GLY A 210 14.25 -2.39 -12.75
CA GLY A 210 15.21 -3.38 -12.24
C GLY A 210 16.16 -2.89 -11.16
N THR A 211 15.77 -1.87 -10.38
CA THR A 211 16.61 -1.27 -9.33
C THR A 211 16.49 -1.97 -7.97
N TYR A 212 16.12 -3.23 -7.97
CA TYR A 212 16.06 -4.06 -6.75
C TYR A 212 17.29 -4.96 -6.64
N ALA A 213 17.67 -5.27 -5.42
CA ALA A 213 18.77 -6.19 -5.16
C ALA A 213 18.49 -7.07 -3.93
N ALA A 214 18.96 -8.31 -3.98
CA ALA A 214 18.94 -9.26 -2.89
C ALA A 214 20.35 -9.76 -2.60
N HIS A 215 20.62 -10.13 -1.34
CA HIS A 215 21.89 -10.73 -1.02
C HIS A 215 22.10 -12.03 -1.85
N PRO A 216 23.26 -12.25 -2.51
CA PRO A 216 23.47 -13.40 -3.38
C PRO A 216 23.25 -14.78 -2.72
N ALA A 217 23.45 -14.89 -1.41
CA ALA A 217 23.15 -16.12 -0.68
C ALA A 217 21.66 -16.53 -0.73
N LEU A 218 20.75 -15.59 -1.01
CA LEU A 218 19.30 -15.86 -1.05
C LEU A 218 18.86 -16.62 -2.32
N ILE A 219 19.78 -16.90 -3.24
CA ILE A 219 19.52 -17.84 -4.35
C ILE A 219 19.33 -19.27 -3.82
N ASP A 220 19.85 -19.58 -2.63
CA ASP A 220 19.53 -20.83 -1.93
C ASP A 220 18.05 -20.83 -1.54
N LYS A 221 17.27 -21.74 -2.14
CA LYS A 221 15.82 -21.80 -1.98
C LYS A 221 15.37 -22.16 -0.56
N GLU A 222 16.14 -23.01 0.14
CA GLU A 222 15.81 -23.38 1.51
C GLU A 222 16.02 -22.17 2.44
N LEU A 223 17.16 -21.49 2.30
CA LEU A 223 17.43 -20.26 3.04
C LEU A 223 16.38 -19.19 2.74
N PHE A 224 16.02 -18.99 1.47
CA PHE A 224 15.03 -18.00 1.05
C PHE A 224 13.64 -18.30 1.61
N ASN A 225 13.15 -19.54 1.45
CA ASN A 225 11.77 -19.91 1.77
C ASN A 225 11.52 -20.08 3.27
N THR A 226 12.51 -20.52 4.04
CA THR A 226 12.31 -20.93 5.43
C THR A 226 13.35 -20.40 6.42
N GLY A 227 14.49 -19.90 5.93
CA GLY A 227 15.59 -19.47 6.79
C GLY A 227 15.27 -18.31 7.72
N PHE A 228 14.28 -17.47 7.34
CA PHE A 228 13.88 -16.28 8.11
C PHE A 228 12.70 -16.53 9.07
N VAL A 229 12.20 -17.76 9.14
CA VAL A 229 11.09 -18.09 10.04
C VAL A 229 11.58 -18.05 11.49
N ASP A 230 10.97 -17.18 12.30
CA ASP A 230 11.37 -16.82 13.67
C ASP A 230 12.83 -16.34 13.83
N LYS A 231 13.47 -15.97 12.72
CA LYS A 231 14.87 -15.52 12.68
C LYS A 231 15.04 -14.34 11.72
N PRO A 232 15.02 -13.09 12.18
CA PRO A 232 15.34 -11.95 11.31
C PRO A 232 16.85 -11.98 10.99
N LEU A 233 17.21 -12.64 9.88
CA LEU A 233 18.61 -12.81 9.43
C LEU A 233 19.11 -11.51 8.77
N ASP A 234 19.24 -10.47 9.55
CA ASP A 234 19.58 -9.12 9.11
C ASP A 234 20.99 -9.00 8.49
N LYS A 235 21.86 -9.99 8.66
CA LYS A 235 23.15 -10.03 7.97
C LYS A 235 23.03 -9.96 6.44
N TYR A 236 21.88 -10.39 5.91
CA TYR A 236 21.55 -10.35 4.49
C TYR A 236 20.79 -9.08 4.08
N TRP A 237 20.60 -8.16 5.01
CA TRP A 237 19.89 -6.89 4.79
C TRP A 237 20.85 -5.71 4.66
N SER A 238 20.31 -4.59 4.15
CA SER A 238 21.08 -3.35 3.95
C SER A 238 20.17 -2.15 4.18
N GLY A 239 20.46 -1.36 5.22
CA GLY A 239 19.67 -0.20 5.58
C GLY A 239 20.26 0.57 6.77
N PRO A 240 19.65 1.73 7.15
CA PRO A 240 20.13 2.59 8.24
C PRO A 240 20.00 1.95 9.62
N TYR A 241 19.04 1.06 9.79
CA TYR A 241 18.85 0.29 11.04
C TYR A 241 19.11 -1.19 10.79
N LYS A 242 19.48 -1.92 11.85
CA LYS A 242 19.66 -3.37 11.89
C LYS A 242 18.96 -3.96 13.11
N VAL A 243 18.79 -5.29 13.13
CA VAL A 243 18.17 -5.98 14.25
C VAL A 243 19.14 -5.97 15.43
N GLY A 244 18.72 -5.38 16.55
CA GLY A 244 19.43 -5.47 17.83
C GLY A 244 18.99 -6.68 18.64
N ASN A 245 17.67 -6.98 18.65
CA ASN A 245 17.11 -8.13 19.35
C ASN A 245 15.75 -8.54 18.78
N TRP A 246 15.48 -9.84 18.71
CA TRP A 246 14.17 -10.43 18.47
C TRP A 246 13.79 -11.35 19.63
N ASN A 247 12.68 -11.05 20.28
CA ASN A 247 12.09 -11.90 21.31
C ASN A 247 10.80 -12.53 20.75
N SER A 248 10.90 -13.79 20.32
CA SER A 248 9.78 -14.50 19.69
C SER A 248 8.63 -14.82 20.64
N SER A 249 8.92 -14.97 21.96
CA SER A 249 7.90 -15.26 22.97
C SER A 249 7.08 -14.01 23.32
N GLU A 250 7.70 -12.83 23.35
CA GLU A 250 7.04 -11.56 23.63
C GLU A 250 6.60 -10.82 22.35
N LYS A 251 6.92 -11.38 21.18
CA LYS A 251 6.70 -10.74 19.88
C LYS A 251 7.19 -9.28 19.87
N THR A 252 8.46 -9.09 20.31
CA THR A 252 9.10 -7.78 20.39
C THR A 252 10.37 -7.77 19.53
N LEU A 253 10.47 -6.80 18.63
CA LEU A 253 11.63 -6.57 17.77
C LEU A 253 12.26 -5.22 18.14
N THR A 254 13.56 -5.23 18.46
CA THR A 254 14.34 -4.02 18.70
C THR A 254 15.29 -3.79 17.53
N LEU A 255 15.19 -2.62 16.93
CA LEU A 255 16.12 -2.15 15.90
C LEU A 255 17.10 -1.16 16.53
N VAL A 256 18.34 -1.18 16.05
CA VAL A 256 19.42 -0.26 16.47
C VAL A 256 20.09 0.35 15.23
N PRO A 257 20.75 1.51 15.35
CA PRO A 257 21.53 2.06 14.25
C PRO A 257 22.50 1.06 13.64
N ASN A 258 22.56 1.02 12.33
CA ASN A 258 23.49 0.16 11.62
C ASN A 258 24.84 0.86 11.49
N ASP A 259 25.87 0.33 12.12
CA ASP A 259 27.24 0.85 12.09
C ASP A 259 27.89 0.79 10.70
N LYS A 260 27.37 -0.06 9.81
CA LYS A 260 27.83 -0.15 8.40
C LYS A 260 27.05 0.76 7.45
N TRP A 261 26.05 1.49 7.93
CA TRP A 261 25.29 2.41 7.09
C TRP A 261 26.16 3.56 6.58
N TRP A 262 26.28 3.66 5.26
CA TRP A 262 27.12 4.65 4.57
C TRP A 262 26.37 5.93 4.17
N GLY A 263 25.01 5.92 4.20
CA GLY A 263 24.20 7.05 3.76
C GLY A 263 24.60 8.38 4.42
N GLU A 264 24.31 9.48 3.73
CA GLU A 264 24.66 10.82 4.19
C GLU A 264 24.06 11.14 5.56
N LYS A 265 22.77 10.86 5.72
CA LYS A 265 22.09 10.99 7.01
C LYS A 265 22.25 9.73 7.84
N LYS A 266 22.52 9.89 9.12
CA LYS A 266 22.61 8.78 10.07
C LYS A 266 21.34 8.69 10.91
N PRO A 267 20.92 7.48 11.35
CA PRO A 267 19.82 7.33 12.31
C PRO A 267 19.95 8.26 13.49
N LEU A 268 18.88 8.94 13.87
CA LEU A 268 18.86 9.83 15.04
C LEU A 268 18.58 9.05 16.34
N LEU A 269 17.71 8.01 16.29
CA LEU A 269 17.28 7.25 17.44
C LEU A 269 18.30 6.19 17.83
N ASP A 270 18.50 5.96 19.15
CA ASP A 270 19.32 4.85 19.67
C ASP A 270 18.67 3.50 19.39
N ARG A 271 17.34 3.45 19.39
CA ARG A 271 16.57 2.23 19.08
C ARG A 271 15.12 2.51 18.73
N ILE A 272 14.55 1.60 17.96
CA ILE A 272 13.12 1.50 17.66
C ILE A 272 12.64 0.16 18.19
N VAL A 273 11.60 0.16 19.02
CA VAL A 273 11.03 -1.07 19.62
C VAL A 273 9.64 -1.28 19.05
N TRP A 274 9.49 -2.35 18.29
CA TRP A 274 8.22 -2.82 17.78
C TRP A 274 7.63 -3.92 18.65
N ARG A 275 6.33 -3.83 18.96
CA ARG A 275 5.59 -4.86 19.68
C ARG A 275 4.38 -5.29 18.89
N GLN A 276 4.12 -6.59 18.85
CA GLN A 276 2.84 -7.08 18.35
C GLN A 276 1.77 -6.87 19.42
N MET A 277 0.71 -6.14 19.08
CA MET A 277 -0.39 -5.83 19.98
C MET A 277 -1.72 -5.83 19.23
N ASP A 278 -2.76 -6.35 19.87
CA ASP A 278 -4.13 -6.22 19.39
C ASP A 278 -4.66 -4.77 19.58
N PRO A 279 -5.79 -4.39 18.95
CA PRO A 279 -6.32 -3.03 19.02
C PRO A 279 -6.64 -2.52 20.42
N ASP A 280 -7.12 -3.36 21.34
CA ASP A 280 -7.41 -2.93 22.70
C ASP A 280 -6.12 -2.70 23.49
N SER A 281 -5.16 -3.60 23.32
CA SER A 281 -3.84 -3.55 23.96
C SER A 281 -3.02 -2.33 23.49
N TYR A 282 -2.97 -2.01 22.19
CA TYR A 282 -2.20 -0.85 21.74
C TYR A 282 -2.83 0.48 22.21
N ARG A 283 -4.17 0.57 22.26
CA ARG A 283 -4.86 1.75 22.82
C ARG A 283 -4.51 1.98 24.29
N ALA A 284 -4.58 0.90 25.08
CA ALA A 284 -4.20 0.95 26.48
C ALA A 284 -2.73 1.30 26.67
N GLY A 285 -1.84 0.65 25.92
CA GLY A 285 -0.39 0.89 25.96
C GLY A 285 -0.01 2.34 25.62
N PHE A 286 -0.66 2.94 24.62
CA PHE A 286 -0.45 4.36 24.30
C PHE A 286 -0.92 5.27 25.45
N LYS A 287 -2.12 5.04 25.99
CA LYS A 287 -2.64 5.83 27.13
C LYS A 287 -1.75 5.74 28.37
N ASN A 288 -1.17 4.57 28.63
CA ASN A 288 -0.28 4.33 29.76
C ASN A 288 1.17 4.79 29.52
N GLY A 289 1.49 5.29 28.30
CA GLY A 289 2.83 5.73 27.92
C GLY A 289 3.82 4.61 27.60
N GLU A 290 3.33 3.38 27.41
CA GLU A 290 4.14 2.23 26.97
C GLU A 290 4.51 2.32 25.49
N LEU A 291 3.69 3.02 24.68
CA LEU A 291 3.92 3.36 23.29
C LEU A 291 4.09 4.86 23.12
N ASP A 292 4.89 5.26 22.14
CA ASP A 292 5.15 6.66 21.81
C ASP A 292 4.25 7.16 20.68
N ALA A 293 3.80 6.25 19.82
CA ALA A 293 2.81 6.52 18.78
C ALA A 293 2.00 5.26 18.44
N ILE A 294 0.79 5.49 17.93
CA ILE A 294 -0.08 4.45 17.36
C ILE A 294 -0.76 5.01 16.11
N THR A 295 -0.87 4.19 15.05
CA THR A 295 -1.59 4.53 13.82
C THR A 295 -2.92 3.78 13.75
N PHE A 296 -3.99 4.46 13.31
CA PHE A 296 -5.35 3.90 13.29
C PHE A 296 -6.25 4.63 12.30
N VAL A 297 -7.40 4.04 11.97
CA VAL A 297 -8.39 4.58 11.03
C VAL A 297 -9.79 4.75 11.64
N GLY A 298 -10.06 4.21 12.83
CA GLY A 298 -11.42 4.12 13.39
C GLY A 298 -11.75 5.14 14.45
N ALA A 299 -13.04 5.50 14.55
CA ALA A 299 -13.59 6.42 15.54
C ALA A 299 -13.41 5.94 17.00
N ALA A 300 -13.44 4.64 17.24
CA ALA A 300 -13.27 4.07 18.58
C ALA A 300 -11.90 4.44 19.18
N THR A 301 -10.82 4.23 18.41
CA THR A 301 -9.46 4.62 18.84
C THR A 301 -9.33 6.14 18.94
N TYR A 302 -9.82 6.90 17.94
CA TYR A 302 -9.84 8.36 17.97
C TYR A 302 -10.41 8.88 19.30
N ASN A 303 -11.63 8.43 19.64
CA ASN A 303 -12.35 8.87 20.85
C ASN A 303 -11.64 8.47 22.16
N THR A 304 -10.84 7.40 22.12
CA THR A 304 -10.09 6.91 23.28
C THR A 304 -8.84 7.76 23.56
N VAL A 305 -8.17 8.27 22.52
CA VAL A 305 -6.86 8.93 22.65
C VAL A 305 -6.94 10.47 22.53
N LYS A 306 -8.06 11.02 22.02
CA LYS A 306 -8.22 12.47 21.89
C LYS A 306 -8.12 13.18 23.24
N GLY A 307 -7.43 14.31 23.25
CA GLY A 307 -7.27 15.15 24.44
C GLY A 307 -6.29 14.63 25.50
N GLN A 308 -5.52 13.58 25.18
CA GLN A 308 -4.44 13.10 26.06
C GLN A 308 -3.33 14.16 26.10
N SER A 309 -2.91 14.54 27.32
CA SER A 309 -1.87 15.57 27.51
C SER A 309 -0.52 15.12 26.97
N GLY A 310 0.20 16.04 26.31
CA GLY A 310 1.53 15.78 25.75
C GLY A 310 1.51 14.91 24.50
N THR A 311 0.33 14.77 23.86
CA THR A 311 0.15 14.01 22.62
C THR A 311 -0.63 14.82 21.58
N ASP A 312 -0.37 14.55 20.30
CA ASP A 312 -1.08 15.11 19.15
C ASP A 312 -1.76 13.98 18.39
N ILE A 313 -2.93 14.26 17.82
CA ILE A 313 -3.50 13.40 16.77
C ILE A 313 -3.14 14.04 15.44
N ARG A 314 -2.35 13.34 14.65
CA ARG A 314 -1.88 13.73 13.32
C ARG A 314 -2.75 13.04 12.28
N THR A 315 -3.18 13.80 11.29
CA THR A 315 -4.12 13.33 10.27
C THR A 315 -3.45 13.35 8.91
N GLY A 316 -3.75 12.34 8.10
CA GLY A 316 -3.45 12.27 6.68
C GLY A 316 -4.60 11.62 5.92
N GLN A 317 -4.66 11.84 4.63
CA GLN A 317 -5.56 11.10 3.75
C GLN A 317 -4.99 9.69 3.54
N ARG A 318 -5.78 8.66 3.81
CA ARG A 318 -5.34 7.29 3.54
C ARG A 318 -5.26 7.03 2.04
N THR A 319 -4.21 6.34 1.59
CA THR A 319 -4.07 5.90 0.19
C THR A 319 -4.51 4.45 0.01
N ASN A 320 -5.60 4.09 0.68
CA ASN A 320 -6.27 2.80 0.56
C ASN A 320 -7.70 3.00 0.10
N VAL A 321 -8.27 2.00 -0.55
CA VAL A 321 -9.70 1.95 -0.90
C VAL A 321 -10.36 0.79 -0.18
N ASP A 322 -11.37 1.10 0.62
CA ASP A 322 -12.23 0.12 1.23
C ASP A 322 -13.25 -0.36 0.20
N ASN A 323 -13.41 -1.67 0.10
CA ASN A 323 -14.24 -2.27 -0.94
C ASN A 323 -14.99 -3.52 -0.44
N LEU A 324 -16.08 -3.85 -1.12
CA LEU A 324 -16.65 -5.19 -1.08
C LEU A 324 -15.90 -6.02 -2.12
N GLN A 325 -15.36 -7.16 -1.68
CA GLN A 325 -14.60 -8.06 -2.54
C GLN A 325 -15.26 -9.43 -2.62
N PHE A 326 -15.69 -9.81 -3.81
CA PHE A 326 -16.20 -11.15 -4.08
C PHE A 326 -15.10 -12.15 -4.40
N ASN A 327 -15.28 -13.39 -3.97
CA ASN A 327 -14.63 -14.53 -4.59
C ASN A 327 -15.54 -15.06 -5.71
N ALA A 328 -15.23 -14.75 -6.95
CA ALA A 328 -16.05 -15.10 -8.09
C ALA A 328 -16.02 -16.60 -8.43
N THR A 329 -15.11 -17.40 -7.83
CA THR A 329 -15.13 -18.87 -7.94
C THR A 329 -16.16 -19.51 -7.00
N ARG A 330 -16.60 -18.78 -5.97
CA ARG A 330 -17.62 -19.23 -4.99
C ARG A 330 -18.98 -18.61 -5.27
N VAL A 331 -19.04 -17.30 -5.49
CA VAL A 331 -20.25 -16.60 -5.95
C VAL A 331 -20.15 -16.45 -7.47
N THR A 332 -20.43 -17.55 -8.19
CA THR A 332 -20.18 -17.65 -9.64
C THR A 332 -21.15 -16.86 -10.51
N ASP A 333 -22.36 -16.56 -10.00
CA ASP A 333 -23.37 -15.82 -10.76
C ASP A 333 -23.02 -14.33 -10.86
N LEU A 334 -22.67 -13.87 -12.06
CA LEU A 334 -22.32 -12.48 -12.34
C LEU A 334 -23.48 -11.52 -12.06
N ALA A 335 -24.73 -11.95 -12.37
CA ALA A 335 -25.89 -11.09 -12.14
C ALA A 335 -26.11 -10.82 -10.66
N LEU A 336 -25.88 -11.82 -9.79
CA LEU A 336 -25.95 -11.64 -8.34
C LEU A 336 -24.88 -10.66 -7.84
N ARG A 337 -23.64 -10.76 -8.33
CA ARG A 337 -22.58 -9.80 -7.96
C ARG A 337 -22.90 -8.38 -8.43
N ARG A 338 -23.34 -8.21 -9.69
CA ARG A 338 -23.76 -6.91 -10.26
C ARG A 338 -24.98 -6.33 -9.53
N ALA A 339 -25.97 -7.15 -9.19
CA ALA A 339 -27.12 -6.72 -8.42
C ALA A 339 -26.72 -6.27 -7.00
N THR A 340 -25.76 -6.95 -6.37
CA THR A 340 -25.19 -6.51 -5.09
C THR A 340 -24.54 -5.15 -5.22
N PHE A 341 -23.73 -4.91 -6.28
CA PHE A 341 -23.12 -3.60 -6.52
C PHE A 341 -24.17 -2.51 -6.69
N ALA A 342 -25.20 -2.76 -7.49
CA ALA A 342 -26.30 -1.82 -7.70
C ALA A 342 -27.08 -1.54 -6.41
N ALA A 343 -27.35 -2.55 -5.58
CA ALA A 343 -28.08 -2.42 -4.33
C ALA A 343 -27.34 -1.68 -3.23
N THR A 344 -26.00 -1.61 -3.31
CA THR A 344 -25.15 -1.05 -2.27
C THR A 344 -25.13 0.47 -2.32
N ASP A 345 -25.68 1.11 -1.29
CA ASP A 345 -25.49 2.55 -1.03
C ASP A 345 -24.13 2.76 -0.35
N ARG A 346 -23.14 3.06 -1.17
CA ARG A 346 -21.73 3.24 -0.78
C ARG A 346 -21.55 4.40 0.20
N GLU A 347 -22.32 5.48 0.00
CA GLU A 347 -22.28 6.66 0.88
C GLU A 347 -22.75 6.34 2.30
N GLN A 348 -23.82 5.52 2.42
CA GLN A 348 -24.26 5.07 3.74
C GLN A 348 -23.22 4.17 4.42
N LEU A 349 -22.52 3.29 3.69
CA LEU A 349 -21.43 2.49 4.25
C LEU A 349 -20.28 3.38 4.75
N ALA A 350 -19.87 4.38 3.97
CA ALA A 350 -18.84 5.34 4.38
C ALA A 350 -19.26 6.15 5.63
N LYS A 351 -20.52 6.58 5.70
CA LYS A 351 -21.06 7.28 6.87
C LYS A 351 -21.05 6.43 8.15
N VAL A 352 -21.32 5.13 8.04
CA VAL A 352 -21.23 4.21 9.19
C VAL A 352 -19.83 4.24 9.79
N ILE A 353 -18.79 4.36 8.95
CA ILE A 353 -17.39 4.32 9.39
C ILE A 353 -16.96 5.69 9.95
N TYR A 354 -17.30 6.81 9.29
CA TYR A 354 -16.63 8.09 9.48
C TYR A 354 -17.51 9.18 10.11
N SER A 355 -18.83 9.00 10.24
CA SER A 355 -19.72 10.04 10.78
C SER A 355 -19.36 10.50 12.20
N GLN A 356 -18.86 9.58 13.03
CA GLN A 356 -18.49 9.90 14.43
C GLN A 356 -17.21 10.75 14.56
N ILE A 357 -16.40 10.83 13.50
CA ILE A 357 -15.17 11.62 13.47
C ILE A 357 -15.29 12.85 12.56
N GLY A 358 -16.45 13.07 11.96
CA GLY A 358 -16.72 14.24 11.12
C GLY A 358 -15.90 14.28 9.81
N TRP A 359 -15.44 13.12 9.33
CA TRP A 359 -14.72 13.02 8.07
C TRP A 359 -15.69 12.96 6.90
N GLU A 360 -15.50 13.84 5.93
CA GLU A 360 -16.23 13.87 4.66
C GLU A 360 -15.23 13.87 3.51
N GLU A 361 -15.47 13.04 2.51
CA GLU A 361 -14.59 12.90 1.36
C GLU A 361 -15.37 12.69 0.05
N PRO A 362 -14.77 12.97 -1.13
CA PRO A 362 -15.32 12.52 -2.40
C PRO A 362 -15.42 10.99 -2.42
N MET A 363 -16.57 10.45 -2.85
CA MET A 363 -16.78 9.00 -2.92
C MET A 363 -15.82 8.35 -3.91
N PRO A 364 -14.96 7.40 -3.51
CA PRO A 364 -14.10 6.70 -4.44
C PRO A 364 -14.92 5.79 -5.36
N GLY A 365 -14.64 5.86 -6.66
CA GLY A 365 -15.32 5.07 -7.69
C GLY A 365 -14.36 4.20 -8.50
N SER A 366 -13.14 4.01 -8.00
CA SER A 366 -12.08 3.22 -8.63
C SER A 366 -11.25 2.48 -7.59
N MET A 367 -10.75 1.29 -7.97
CA MET A 367 -9.73 0.56 -7.22
C MET A 367 -8.31 0.98 -7.64
N LEU A 368 -8.18 1.69 -8.76
CA LEU A 368 -6.90 2.06 -9.37
C LEU A 368 -6.40 3.41 -8.90
N ALA A 369 -7.30 4.34 -8.62
CA ALA A 369 -6.98 5.71 -8.26
C ALA A 369 -7.98 6.29 -7.26
N MET A 370 -7.52 7.22 -6.46
CA MET A 370 -8.34 8.04 -5.57
C MET A 370 -8.82 9.31 -6.28
N PRO A 371 -9.92 9.93 -5.81
CA PRO A 371 -10.47 11.15 -6.41
C PRO A 371 -9.49 12.32 -6.54
N PHE A 372 -8.42 12.34 -5.75
CA PHE A 372 -7.37 13.36 -5.80
C PHE A 372 -6.21 13.06 -6.77
N GLN A 373 -6.14 11.86 -7.34
CA GLN A 373 -5.07 11.46 -8.26
C GLN A 373 -5.37 11.86 -9.71
N LYS A 374 -4.34 12.23 -10.45
CA LYS A 374 -4.45 12.50 -11.89
C LYS A 374 -4.95 11.25 -12.62
N GLY A 375 -5.93 11.40 -13.46
CA GLY A 375 -6.50 10.32 -14.27
C GLY A 375 -7.59 9.51 -13.57
N TYR A 376 -7.97 9.87 -12.35
CA TYR A 376 -9.12 9.26 -11.68
C TYR A 376 -10.41 9.41 -12.52
N GLU A 377 -11.15 8.31 -12.62
CA GLU A 377 -12.52 8.27 -13.10
C GLU A 377 -13.40 7.49 -12.11
N ASP A 378 -14.64 7.90 -11.93
CA ASP A 378 -15.62 7.07 -11.20
C ASP A 378 -16.18 6.02 -12.17
N ASN A 379 -15.60 4.81 -12.10
CA ASN A 379 -15.90 3.69 -12.97
C ASN A 379 -17.05 2.80 -12.47
N VAL A 380 -17.61 3.10 -11.28
CA VAL A 380 -18.75 2.36 -10.74
C VAL A 380 -20.00 2.66 -11.57
N PRO A 381 -20.78 1.63 -11.97
CA PRO A 381 -21.99 1.81 -12.75
C PRO A 381 -22.99 2.76 -12.07
N LYS A 382 -23.53 3.73 -12.82
CA LYS A 382 -24.42 4.77 -12.28
C LYS A 382 -25.83 4.27 -11.97
N ASN A 383 -26.25 3.16 -12.58
CA ASN A 383 -27.54 2.55 -12.30
C ASN A 383 -27.49 1.82 -10.96
N SER A 384 -28.06 2.43 -9.92
CA SER A 384 -27.96 1.98 -8.53
C SER A 384 -29.31 2.05 -7.81
N GLY A 385 -29.37 1.41 -6.65
CA GLY A 385 -30.54 1.29 -5.81
C GLY A 385 -31.22 -0.09 -5.92
N ALA A 386 -32.13 -0.35 -4.98
CA ALA A 386 -32.79 -1.65 -4.88
C ALA A 386 -33.55 -2.04 -6.16
N ASP A 387 -34.18 -1.10 -6.84
CA ASP A 387 -34.96 -1.38 -8.05
C ASP A 387 -34.06 -1.71 -9.25
N ALA A 388 -32.89 -1.06 -9.36
CA ALA A 388 -31.90 -1.43 -10.36
C ALA A 388 -31.36 -2.85 -10.13
N ALA A 389 -31.10 -3.22 -8.87
CA ALA A 389 -30.65 -4.56 -8.50
C ALA A 389 -31.71 -5.63 -8.82
N LYS A 390 -32.99 -5.38 -8.50
CA LYS A 390 -34.10 -6.28 -8.83
C LYS A 390 -34.18 -6.51 -10.34
N LYS A 391 -34.10 -5.44 -11.14
CA LYS A 391 -34.11 -5.54 -12.60
C LYS A 391 -32.96 -6.40 -13.13
N ILE A 392 -31.74 -6.25 -12.60
CA ILE A 392 -30.59 -7.09 -12.97
C ILE A 392 -30.87 -8.57 -12.68
N LEU A 393 -31.47 -8.87 -11.52
CA LEU A 393 -31.82 -10.25 -11.16
C LEU A 393 -32.91 -10.81 -12.06
N GLU A 394 -33.98 -10.05 -12.31
CA GLU A 394 -35.11 -10.47 -13.18
C GLU A 394 -34.64 -10.73 -14.62
N GLU A 395 -33.82 -9.85 -15.18
CA GLU A 395 -33.22 -10.05 -16.52
C GLU A 395 -32.34 -11.30 -16.59
N ALA A 396 -31.74 -11.71 -15.45
CA ALA A 396 -30.96 -12.93 -15.35
C ALA A 396 -31.79 -14.19 -15.04
N GLY A 397 -33.14 -14.08 -14.99
CA GLY A 397 -34.05 -15.20 -14.78
C GLY A 397 -34.33 -15.51 -13.31
N TYR A 398 -34.01 -14.61 -12.38
CA TYR A 398 -34.45 -14.74 -11.00
C TYR A 398 -35.93 -14.34 -10.85
N THR A 399 -36.62 -15.00 -9.94
CA THR A 399 -37.99 -14.68 -9.58
C THR A 399 -38.12 -14.49 -8.08
N MET A 400 -39.04 -13.61 -7.65
CA MET A 400 -39.28 -13.36 -6.24
C MET A 400 -39.99 -14.54 -5.59
N SER A 401 -39.47 -15.03 -4.46
CA SER A 401 -40.04 -16.09 -3.65
C SER A 401 -39.96 -15.69 -2.17
N GLY A 402 -41.09 -15.26 -1.61
CA GLY A 402 -41.12 -14.64 -0.29
C GLY A 402 -40.38 -13.30 -0.25
N GLU A 403 -39.39 -13.16 0.62
CA GLU A 403 -38.58 -11.94 0.78
C GLU A 403 -37.38 -11.87 -0.18
N TYR A 404 -37.03 -12.98 -0.85
CA TYR A 404 -35.76 -13.07 -1.62
C TYR A 404 -36.00 -13.62 -3.02
N TYR A 405 -35.16 -13.19 -3.96
CA TYR A 405 -35.10 -13.75 -5.28
C TYR A 405 -34.55 -15.18 -5.27
N GLN A 406 -34.99 -15.98 -6.20
CA GLN A 406 -34.55 -17.37 -6.41
C GLN A 406 -34.36 -17.66 -7.90
N LYS A 407 -33.38 -18.51 -8.22
CA LYS A 407 -33.12 -19.06 -9.54
C LYS A 407 -32.73 -20.53 -9.39
N ASP A 408 -33.34 -21.42 -10.15
CA ASP A 408 -33.07 -22.86 -10.12
C ASP A 408 -33.17 -23.47 -8.70
N GLY A 409 -34.16 -23.00 -7.92
CA GLY A 409 -34.41 -23.44 -6.55
C GLY A 409 -33.41 -22.92 -5.51
N LYS A 410 -32.45 -22.06 -5.91
CA LYS A 410 -31.46 -21.46 -5.01
C LYS A 410 -31.80 -20.00 -4.73
N THR A 411 -31.76 -19.61 -3.47
CA THR A 411 -31.94 -18.23 -3.05
C THR A 411 -30.78 -17.36 -3.54
N ALA A 412 -31.08 -16.17 -4.07
CA ALA A 412 -30.09 -15.15 -4.38
C ALA A 412 -29.43 -14.68 -3.07
N GLY A 413 -28.23 -15.13 -2.81
CA GLY A 413 -27.54 -14.78 -1.57
C GLY A 413 -26.13 -15.35 -1.47
N PHE A 414 -25.43 -14.90 -0.42
CA PHE A 414 -24.05 -15.30 -0.12
C PHE A 414 -23.70 -14.96 1.34
N ALA A 415 -22.56 -15.49 1.82
CA ALA A 415 -21.99 -15.14 3.09
C ALA A 415 -21.03 -13.93 2.95
N ILE A 416 -21.11 -12.99 3.90
CA ILE A 416 -20.12 -11.92 4.04
C ILE A 416 -19.20 -12.28 5.21
N THR A 417 -17.93 -12.50 4.92
CA THR A 417 -16.94 -12.78 5.95
C THR A 417 -16.55 -11.45 6.64
N THR A 418 -16.64 -11.45 7.96
CA THR A 418 -16.20 -10.36 8.85
C THR A 418 -15.18 -10.89 9.84
N PHE A 419 -14.41 -10.00 10.47
CA PHE A 419 -13.37 -10.38 11.43
C PHE A 419 -13.55 -9.65 12.76
N GLY A 420 -13.36 -10.40 13.85
CA GLY A 420 -13.43 -9.87 15.20
C GLY A 420 -14.82 -9.44 15.66
N SER A 421 -14.85 -8.63 16.71
CA SER A 421 -16.08 -8.15 17.36
C SER A 421 -16.23 -6.61 17.31
N ASP A 422 -15.47 -5.93 16.45
CA ASP A 422 -15.52 -4.47 16.35
C ASP A 422 -16.92 -3.96 15.99
N ALA A 423 -17.38 -2.95 16.74
CA ALA A 423 -18.71 -2.38 16.57
C ALA A 423 -18.93 -1.75 15.18
N THR A 424 -17.89 -1.16 14.57
CA THR A 424 -17.96 -0.57 13.23
C THR A 424 -18.15 -1.64 12.17
N THR A 425 -17.43 -2.76 12.29
CA THR A 425 -17.56 -3.91 11.38
C THR A 425 -18.97 -4.51 11.46
N ASN A 426 -19.52 -4.69 12.67
CA ASN A 426 -20.89 -5.15 12.86
C ASN A 426 -21.91 -4.17 12.26
N ALA A 427 -21.72 -2.86 12.46
CA ALA A 427 -22.61 -1.85 11.90
C ALA A 427 -22.54 -1.79 10.35
N LYS A 428 -21.37 -1.97 9.76
CA LYS A 428 -21.21 -2.12 8.30
C LYS A 428 -22.00 -3.29 7.77
N PHE A 429 -21.84 -4.47 8.39
CA PHE A 429 -22.56 -5.66 7.99
C PHE A 429 -24.08 -5.45 8.07
N GLN A 430 -24.59 -4.98 9.21
CA GLN A 430 -26.03 -4.73 9.40
C GLN A 430 -26.59 -3.71 8.40
N ASN A 431 -25.86 -2.66 8.11
CA ASN A 431 -26.25 -1.64 7.13
C ASN A 431 -26.36 -2.27 5.72
N LEU A 432 -25.34 -3.03 5.29
CA LEU A 432 -25.34 -3.69 3.99
C LEU A 432 -26.43 -4.78 3.91
N GLU A 433 -26.63 -5.57 4.95
CA GLU A 433 -27.69 -6.58 5.03
C GLU A 433 -29.07 -5.96 4.77
N GLN A 434 -29.38 -4.83 5.41
CA GLN A 434 -30.65 -4.12 5.20
C GLN A 434 -30.80 -3.60 3.77
N GLN A 435 -29.74 -3.11 3.15
CA GLN A 435 -29.75 -2.63 1.77
C GLN A 435 -30.03 -3.79 0.80
N LEU A 436 -29.31 -4.90 0.96
CA LEU A 436 -29.44 -6.08 0.11
C LEU A 436 -30.78 -6.78 0.30
N LYS A 437 -31.31 -6.82 1.53
CA LYS A 437 -32.66 -7.33 1.79
C LYS A 437 -33.74 -6.56 1.03
N LYS A 438 -33.65 -5.23 0.94
CA LYS A 438 -34.56 -4.40 0.13
C LYS A 438 -34.52 -4.75 -1.36
N ALA A 439 -33.38 -5.22 -1.84
CA ALA A 439 -33.18 -5.69 -3.21
C ALA A 439 -33.55 -7.19 -3.39
N GLY A 440 -34.01 -7.87 -2.32
CA GLY A 440 -34.35 -9.29 -2.35
C GLY A 440 -33.15 -10.23 -2.39
N ILE A 441 -31.98 -9.76 -1.91
CA ILE A 441 -30.73 -10.54 -1.81
C ILE A 441 -30.51 -10.91 -0.34
N LYS A 442 -30.31 -12.21 -0.05
CA LYS A 442 -30.04 -12.72 1.29
C LYS A 442 -28.56 -12.75 1.58
N VAL A 443 -28.12 -12.14 2.70
CA VAL A 443 -26.75 -12.30 3.18
C VAL A 443 -26.70 -12.86 4.58
N THR A 444 -25.62 -13.56 4.90
CA THR A 444 -25.33 -14.10 6.23
C THR A 444 -23.96 -13.64 6.68
N ASN A 445 -23.78 -13.46 7.99
CA ASN A 445 -22.48 -13.09 8.54
C ASN A 445 -21.65 -14.35 8.85
N ASP A 446 -20.51 -14.50 8.17
CA ASP A 446 -19.47 -15.46 8.51
C ASP A 446 -18.38 -14.74 9.33
N ASN A 447 -18.63 -14.62 10.65
CA ASN A 447 -17.69 -13.93 11.53
C ASN A 447 -16.53 -14.84 11.95
N GLN A 448 -15.32 -14.42 11.63
CA GLN A 448 -14.08 -15.13 11.91
C GLN A 448 -13.25 -14.38 12.99
N PRO A 449 -12.37 -15.07 13.75
CA PRO A 449 -11.37 -14.41 14.56
C PRO A 449 -10.45 -13.49 13.74
N ASP A 450 -10.04 -12.35 14.28
CA ASP A 450 -9.11 -11.41 13.61
C ASP A 450 -7.83 -12.10 13.11
N ALA A 451 -7.29 -13.03 13.89
CA ALA A 451 -6.09 -13.79 13.52
C ALA A 451 -6.23 -14.63 12.24
N ASN A 452 -7.46 -14.92 11.80
CA ASN A 452 -7.72 -15.69 10.59
C ASN A 452 -7.69 -14.85 9.31
N TYR A 453 -7.62 -13.51 9.41
CA TYR A 453 -7.70 -12.63 8.24
C TYR A 453 -6.71 -13.02 7.14
N ASN A 454 -5.41 -13.13 7.46
CA ASN A 454 -4.38 -13.45 6.47
C ASN A 454 -4.61 -14.82 5.81
N SER A 455 -5.04 -15.82 6.59
CA SER A 455 -5.34 -17.15 6.07
C SER A 455 -6.56 -17.14 5.15
N VAL A 456 -7.66 -16.52 5.59
CA VAL A 456 -8.90 -16.45 4.81
C VAL A 456 -8.72 -15.63 3.53
N ALA A 457 -8.09 -14.48 3.62
CA ALA A 457 -7.82 -13.61 2.47
C ALA A 457 -6.82 -14.25 1.49
N GLY A 458 -5.71 -14.81 1.99
CA GLY A 458 -4.66 -15.43 1.17
C GLY A 458 -5.14 -16.70 0.45
N THR A 459 -5.90 -17.56 1.12
CA THR A 459 -6.47 -18.77 0.50
C THR A 459 -7.78 -18.50 -0.26
N LYS A 460 -8.28 -17.26 -0.22
CA LYS A 460 -9.56 -16.82 -0.79
C LYS A 460 -10.73 -17.73 -0.36
N SER A 461 -10.76 -18.11 0.93
CA SER A 461 -11.77 -19.03 1.48
C SER A 461 -13.07 -18.32 1.92
N TYR A 462 -13.41 -17.20 1.33
CA TYR A 462 -14.61 -16.39 1.54
C TYR A 462 -15.52 -16.39 0.30
N GLU A 463 -16.79 -16.00 0.44
CA GLU A 463 -17.69 -15.67 -0.68
C GLU A 463 -17.66 -14.17 -1.01
N CYS A 464 -17.81 -13.32 0.02
CA CYS A 464 -17.62 -11.88 -0.05
C CYS A 464 -16.99 -11.41 1.25
N LEU A 465 -16.16 -10.35 1.22
CA LEU A 465 -15.64 -9.73 2.44
C LEU A 465 -15.52 -8.21 2.29
N PHE A 466 -15.53 -7.52 3.42
CA PHE A 466 -15.05 -6.14 3.50
C PHE A 466 -13.53 -6.17 3.49
N ASN A 467 -12.94 -5.57 2.48
CA ASN A 467 -11.49 -5.49 2.33
C ASN A 467 -11.00 -4.05 2.16
N SER A 468 -9.70 -3.86 2.22
CA SER A 468 -9.03 -2.58 1.99
C SER A 468 -7.72 -2.83 1.24
N TRP A 469 -7.55 -2.13 0.11
CA TRP A 469 -6.36 -2.25 -0.72
C TRP A 469 -5.62 -0.93 -0.84
N GLY A 470 -4.29 -0.98 -0.76
CA GLY A 470 -3.45 0.16 -1.07
C GLY A 470 -3.55 0.52 -2.54
N VAL A 471 -3.71 1.80 -2.83
CA VAL A 471 -3.67 2.35 -4.18
C VAL A 471 -2.26 2.83 -4.46
N GLY A 472 -1.74 2.45 -5.63
CA GLY A 472 -0.43 2.90 -6.08
C GLY A 472 -0.44 4.37 -6.54
N ALA A 473 0.74 4.97 -6.59
CA ALA A 473 0.90 6.29 -7.19
C ALA A 473 0.60 6.29 -8.69
N ASN A 474 0.95 5.20 -9.39
CA ASN A 474 0.65 4.98 -10.80
C ASN A 474 -0.60 4.10 -10.96
N LEU A 475 -1.73 4.69 -11.33
CA LEU A 475 -2.98 3.96 -11.49
C LEU A 475 -2.93 2.89 -12.60
N ALA A 476 -2.15 3.12 -13.65
CA ALA A 476 -2.06 2.19 -14.76
C ALA A 476 -1.32 0.89 -14.37
N ASP A 477 -0.30 1.01 -13.51
CA ASP A 477 0.39 -0.14 -12.95
C ASP A 477 -0.53 -1.00 -12.07
N SER A 478 -1.44 -0.36 -11.34
CA SER A 478 -2.37 -1.05 -10.44
C SER A 478 -3.33 -2.01 -11.16
N ALA A 479 -3.63 -1.79 -12.44
CA ALA A 479 -4.58 -2.61 -13.20
C ALA A 479 -4.18 -4.10 -13.27
N GLN A 480 -2.89 -4.41 -13.35
CA GLN A 480 -2.38 -5.79 -13.40
C GLN A 480 -2.59 -6.55 -12.10
N TYR A 481 -2.69 -5.85 -10.95
CA TYR A 481 -2.84 -6.47 -9.63
C TYR A 481 -4.29 -6.76 -9.23
N PHE A 482 -5.28 -6.26 -9.98
CA PHE A 482 -6.69 -6.45 -9.65
C PHE A 482 -7.48 -7.22 -10.69
N TYR A 483 -7.18 -7.08 -11.97
CA TYR A 483 -8.18 -7.37 -13.01
C TYR A 483 -7.88 -8.56 -13.92
N THR A 484 -6.69 -9.15 -13.86
CA THR A 484 -6.34 -10.31 -14.68
C THR A 484 -6.96 -11.61 -14.14
N LYS A 485 -7.16 -12.58 -15.02
CA LYS A 485 -7.61 -13.93 -14.66
C LYS A 485 -6.68 -14.59 -13.66
N ASP A 486 -5.38 -14.45 -13.81
CA ASP A 486 -4.37 -15.06 -12.92
C ASP A 486 -4.56 -14.59 -11.48
N ILE A 487 -4.78 -13.29 -11.28
CA ILE A 487 -5.06 -12.73 -9.96
C ILE A 487 -6.39 -13.24 -9.38
N ASN A 488 -7.39 -13.48 -10.24
CA ASN A 488 -8.74 -13.83 -9.84
C ASN A 488 -9.04 -15.35 -9.98
N ASN A 489 -8.04 -16.21 -9.84
CA ASN A 489 -8.17 -17.67 -9.85
C ASN A 489 -8.86 -18.21 -11.13
N GLY A 490 -8.50 -17.68 -12.27
CA GLY A 490 -9.05 -18.04 -13.57
C GLY A 490 -10.38 -17.37 -13.92
N VAL A 491 -10.96 -16.56 -13.02
CA VAL A 491 -12.18 -15.82 -13.32
C VAL A 491 -11.84 -14.45 -13.88
N GLY A 492 -12.28 -14.15 -15.10
CA GLY A 492 -12.01 -12.90 -15.79
C GLY A 492 -12.53 -12.91 -17.23
N ASP A 493 -11.98 -12.01 -18.04
CA ASP A 493 -12.35 -11.83 -19.43
C ASP A 493 -11.08 -11.65 -20.29
N ASP A 494 -11.01 -12.32 -21.45
CA ASP A 494 -9.84 -12.29 -22.34
C ASP A 494 -9.54 -10.89 -22.90
N GLU A 495 -10.55 -10.05 -23.06
CA GLU A 495 -10.37 -8.67 -23.51
C GLU A 495 -9.69 -7.84 -22.44
N ILE A 496 -10.04 -8.06 -21.16
CA ILE A 496 -9.40 -7.40 -20.02
C ILE A 496 -7.92 -7.78 -19.95
N ASP A 497 -7.59 -9.07 -20.02
CA ASP A 497 -6.20 -9.54 -19.99
C ASP A 497 -5.35 -8.94 -21.13
N LYS A 498 -5.92 -8.86 -22.33
CA LYS A 498 -5.24 -8.22 -23.49
C LYS A 498 -5.04 -6.73 -23.30
N LEU A 499 -6.01 -6.03 -22.73
CA LEU A 499 -5.88 -4.59 -22.44
C LEU A 499 -4.84 -4.34 -21.35
N VAL A 500 -4.82 -5.15 -20.29
CA VAL A 500 -3.79 -5.05 -19.23
C VAL A 500 -2.40 -5.27 -19.81
N ALA A 501 -2.19 -6.30 -20.65
CA ALA A 501 -0.92 -6.51 -21.31
C ALA A 501 -0.51 -5.29 -22.17
N LYS A 502 -1.45 -4.73 -22.93
CA LYS A 502 -1.20 -3.54 -23.76
C LYS A 502 -0.80 -2.31 -22.95
N ILE A 503 -1.27 -2.16 -21.71
CA ILE A 503 -0.89 -1.01 -20.87
C ILE A 503 0.63 -0.96 -20.67
N SER A 504 1.28 -2.09 -20.38
CA SER A 504 2.73 -2.15 -20.14
C SER A 504 3.56 -1.85 -21.39
N GLU A 505 3.01 -2.11 -22.58
CA GLU A 505 3.67 -1.88 -23.87
C GLU A 505 3.42 -0.46 -24.42
N THR A 506 2.53 0.31 -23.79
CA THR A 506 2.13 1.65 -24.24
C THR A 506 3.05 2.71 -23.64
N GLU A 507 3.80 3.46 -24.47
CA GLU A 507 4.72 4.51 -24.02
C GLU A 507 4.00 5.73 -23.43
N SER A 508 2.85 6.11 -23.99
CA SER A 508 2.09 7.30 -23.57
C SER A 508 1.38 7.09 -22.24
N LYS A 509 1.76 7.85 -21.20
CA LYS A 509 1.11 7.81 -19.88
C LYS A 509 -0.39 8.14 -19.93
N ASP A 510 -0.80 9.10 -20.75
CA ASP A 510 -2.22 9.44 -20.90
C ASP A 510 -3.01 8.30 -21.55
N GLU A 511 -2.42 7.56 -22.48
CA GLU A 511 -3.04 6.38 -23.08
C GLU A 511 -3.07 5.19 -22.11
N GLN A 512 -2.01 4.97 -21.31
CA GLN A 512 -2.00 3.98 -20.24
C GLN A 512 -3.15 4.22 -19.26
N ILE A 513 -3.36 5.48 -18.84
CA ILE A 513 -4.47 5.88 -17.95
C ILE A 513 -5.83 5.55 -18.55
N LYS A 514 -6.05 5.86 -19.84
CA LYS A 514 -7.30 5.54 -20.55
C LYS A 514 -7.55 4.05 -20.61
N LEU A 515 -6.52 3.27 -20.97
CA LEU A 515 -6.61 1.81 -21.02
C LEU A 515 -6.93 1.22 -19.64
N ALA A 516 -6.31 1.71 -18.58
CA ALA A 516 -6.56 1.24 -17.22
C ALA A 516 -8.01 1.53 -16.78
N ASN A 517 -8.53 2.74 -17.02
CA ASN A 517 -9.94 3.06 -16.76
C ASN A 517 -10.90 2.21 -17.62
N GLN A 518 -10.56 1.91 -18.86
CA GLN A 518 -11.34 1.00 -19.71
C GLN A 518 -11.37 -0.41 -19.13
N VAL A 519 -10.23 -0.93 -18.67
CA VAL A 519 -10.11 -2.23 -18.01
C VAL A 519 -11.04 -2.30 -16.80
N GLU A 520 -11.02 -1.28 -15.94
CA GLU A 520 -11.85 -1.26 -14.75
C GLU A 520 -13.36 -1.22 -15.07
N LYS A 521 -13.78 -0.40 -16.04
CA LYS A 521 -15.18 -0.36 -16.52
C LYS A 521 -15.64 -1.72 -17.03
N LEU A 522 -14.83 -2.37 -17.86
CA LEU A 522 -15.13 -3.71 -18.38
C LEU A 522 -15.19 -4.74 -17.25
N HIS A 523 -14.29 -4.64 -16.26
CA HIS A 523 -14.31 -5.55 -15.12
C HIS A 523 -15.59 -5.37 -14.28
N MET A 524 -16.04 -4.14 -14.03
CA MET A 524 -17.30 -3.87 -13.34
C MET A 524 -18.50 -4.49 -14.07
N GLU A 525 -18.48 -4.50 -15.40
CA GLU A 525 -19.56 -5.02 -16.24
C GLU A 525 -19.52 -6.55 -16.40
N LYS A 526 -18.33 -7.11 -16.65
CA LYS A 526 -18.17 -8.51 -17.08
C LYS A 526 -17.75 -9.46 -15.96
N VAL A 527 -17.16 -8.94 -14.87
CA VAL A 527 -16.59 -9.76 -13.79
C VAL A 527 -17.14 -9.37 -12.42
N ALA A 528 -17.20 -8.11 -12.07
CA ALA A 528 -17.78 -7.55 -10.85
C ALA A 528 -17.26 -8.19 -9.55
N ILE A 529 -15.94 -8.07 -9.29
CA ILE A 529 -15.31 -8.58 -8.07
C ILE A 529 -15.18 -7.50 -7.01
N TYR A 530 -14.79 -6.26 -7.37
CA TYR A 530 -14.47 -5.20 -6.43
C TYR A 530 -15.47 -4.05 -6.54
N LEU A 531 -16.06 -3.64 -5.41
CA LEU A 531 -16.88 -2.43 -5.31
C LEU A 531 -16.25 -1.46 -4.31
N PRO A 532 -15.58 -0.39 -4.75
CA PRO A 532 -15.04 0.63 -3.85
C PRO A 532 -16.15 1.41 -3.15
N TYR A 533 -16.00 1.70 -1.82
CA TYR A 533 -17.01 2.46 -1.09
C TYR A 533 -16.47 3.51 -0.13
N ALA A 534 -15.21 3.48 0.24
CA ALA A 534 -14.61 4.49 1.12
C ALA A 534 -13.10 4.55 0.95
N ASN A 535 -12.50 5.66 1.35
CA ASN A 535 -11.07 5.86 1.40
C ASN A 535 -10.63 6.17 2.85
N GLY A 536 -11.07 7.29 3.39
CA GLY A 536 -10.95 7.66 4.78
C GLY A 536 -9.66 8.35 5.17
N PRO A 537 -9.61 8.83 6.42
CA PRO A 537 -8.40 9.34 7.03
C PRO A 537 -7.55 8.22 7.61
N GLU A 538 -6.26 8.50 7.74
CA GLU A 538 -5.36 7.79 8.65
C GLU A 538 -4.96 8.74 9.76
N TYR A 539 -4.98 8.27 10.99
CA TYR A 539 -4.59 9.02 12.17
C TYR A 539 -3.36 8.40 12.82
N THR A 540 -2.48 9.25 13.30
CA THR A 540 -1.42 8.85 14.20
C THR A 540 -1.53 9.65 15.49
N ALA A 541 -1.86 9.00 16.61
CA ALA A 541 -1.68 9.59 17.90
C ALA A 541 -0.22 9.41 18.32
N ALA A 542 0.48 10.50 18.59
CA ALA A 542 1.91 10.49 18.91
C ALA A 542 2.24 11.44 20.05
N LYS A 543 3.31 11.19 20.79
CA LYS A 543 3.88 12.18 21.71
C LYS A 543 4.24 13.44 20.93
N SER A 544 3.88 14.63 21.43
CA SER A 544 4.00 15.89 20.70
C SER A 544 5.42 16.21 20.25
N LYS A 545 6.44 15.79 21.02
CA LYS A 545 7.85 15.99 20.69
C LYS A 545 8.41 15.00 19.66
N LEU A 546 7.69 13.95 19.27
CA LEU A 546 8.10 13.06 18.20
C LEU A 546 7.97 13.80 16.87
N ALA A 547 9.05 13.93 16.12
CA ALA A 547 9.11 14.68 14.86
C ALA A 547 9.23 13.75 13.65
N ASN A 548 8.70 14.20 12.52
CA ASN A 548 8.75 13.55 11.21
C ASN A 548 8.10 12.15 11.21
N TYR A 549 7.12 11.93 12.09
CA TYR A 549 6.38 10.69 12.19
C TYR A 549 4.86 10.95 12.18
N GLY A 550 4.12 10.20 11.39
CA GLY A 550 2.66 10.36 11.24
C GLY A 550 2.08 9.40 10.22
N PRO A 551 0.88 9.69 9.68
CA PRO A 551 0.26 8.91 8.63
C PRO A 551 1.20 8.71 7.43
N SER A 552 1.13 7.53 6.81
CA SER A 552 2.00 7.14 5.70
C SER A 552 1.24 7.17 4.38
N LEU A 553 1.58 8.14 3.50
CA LEU A 553 1.04 8.22 2.16
C LEU A 553 1.81 7.29 1.22
N PHE A 554 1.12 6.55 0.36
CA PHE A 554 1.72 5.60 -0.58
C PHE A 554 2.76 4.67 0.07
N ARG A 555 2.55 4.32 1.36
CA ARG A 555 3.46 3.45 2.13
C ARG A 555 4.87 4.04 2.29
N THR A 556 5.01 5.36 2.35
CA THR A 556 6.30 6.06 2.42
C THR A 556 7.16 5.66 3.64
N THR A 557 6.61 5.05 4.68
CA THR A 557 7.36 4.52 5.83
C THR A 557 8.36 3.42 5.45
N TYR A 558 8.10 2.70 4.35
CA TYR A 558 9.02 1.66 3.85
C TYR A 558 9.32 1.76 2.36
N THR A 559 8.79 2.79 1.67
CA THR A 559 9.12 3.11 0.28
C THR A 559 9.98 4.37 0.15
N ASN A 560 10.34 4.99 1.27
CA ASN A 560 11.26 6.12 1.33
C ASN A 560 12.38 5.83 2.34
N ALA A 561 13.58 5.58 1.83
CA ALA A 561 14.74 5.24 2.64
C ALA A 561 15.12 6.33 3.66
N GLU A 562 14.81 7.60 3.36
CA GLU A 562 15.07 8.71 4.26
C GLU A 562 14.07 8.81 5.42
N TYR A 563 12.94 8.08 5.37
CA TYR A 563 11.90 8.19 6.39
C TYR A 563 12.47 7.93 7.80
N TRP A 564 13.02 6.75 8.03
CA TRP A 564 13.48 6.34 9.36
C TRP A 564 14.71 7.10 9.86
N VAL A 565 15.58 7.62 8.97
CA VAL A 565 16.72 8.44 9.40
C VAL A 565 16.29 9.84 9.82
N ASN A 566 15.14 10.32 9.33
CA ASN A 566 14.62 11.65 9.66
C ASN A 566 13.70 11.65 10.88
N VAL A 567 13.23 10.48 11.38
CA VAL A 567 12.40 10.39 12.58
C VAL A 567 13.27 10.62 13.83
N GLY A 568 12.81 11.49 14.72
CA GLY A 568 13.56 11.81 15.94
C GLY A 568 12.74 12.61 16.95
N TRP A 569 13.40 13.03 18.00
CA TRP A 569 12.79 13.78 19.10
C TRP A 569 13.20 15.25 19.04
N GLN A 570 12.28 16.16 19.30
CA GLN A 570 12.57 17.56 19.60
C GLN A 570 13.17 17.68 21.00
N GLU A 571 14.00 18.73 21.22
CA GLU A 571 14.55 19.03 22.55
C GLU A 571 13.50 19.43 23.59
#